data_4b9a32abc006d6100a6d97cd4c3cd9df
#
_entry.id   4b9a32abc006d6100a6d97cd4c3cd9df
#
_cell.length_a   1.000
_cell.length_b   1.000
_cell.length_c   1.000
_cell.angle_alpha   90.00
_cell.angle_beta   90.00
_cell.angle_gamma   90.00
#
_symmetry.space_group_name_H-M   'P 1'
#
loop_
_entity.id
_entity.type
_entity.pdbx_description
1 polymer ?
#
loop_
_entity_poly.entity_id
_entity_poly.type
_entity_poly.pdbx_seq_one_letter_code
_entity_poly.pdbx_strand_id
1 'polypeptide(L)'
;MLVLLCATMASQAIAAPVITFYRKQGESYVDCRITMKNGTTNFKHSSNSCSNDDDYYFSISGAEDGVQFGIYNNPDCKENESFATYKTGKGDSNRNIRITAVDASRGLPAGHLIHDTLMSGGRDKSGQLHGKVSCLKVWNAPLSTEDNAAQ
;
A
#
# COMPACT_ATOMS: atom_id res chain seq x y z
N MET A 1 22.21 37.02 -34.37
CA MET A 1 21.23 35.91 -34.53
C MET A 1 21.28 35.08 -33.28
N LEU A 2 20.31 35.27 -32.38
CA LEU A 2 20.26 34.64 -31.07
C LEU A 2 19.39 33.39 -31.19
N VAL A 3 19.97 32.18 -31.05
CA VAL A 3 19.23 30.92 -31.06
C VAL A 3 18.76 30.65 -29.66
N LEU A 4 17.46 30.80 -29.42
CA LEU A 4 16.83 30.45 -28.15
C LEU A 4 16.66 28.92 -28.06
N LEU A 5 17.51 28.24 -27.28
CA LEU A 5 17.32 26.82 -26.97
C LEU A 5 16.16 26.71 -25.97
N CYS A 6 14.99 26.26 -26.43
CA CYS A 6 13.88 25.85 -25.58
C CYS A 6 14.19 24.45 -25.04
N ALA A 7 14.65 24.36 -23.78
CA ALA A 7 14.79 23.08 -23.06
C ALA A 7 13.38 22.62 -22.66
N THR A 8 12.84 21.59 -23.34
CA THR A 8 11.62 20.91 -22.93
C THR A 8 11.94 20.04 -21.70
N MET A 9 11.50 20.46 -20.52
CA MET A 9 11.54 19.62 -19.32
C MET A 9 10.50 18.51 -19.50
N ALA A 10 10.96 17.29 -19.81
CA ALA A 10 10.12 16.11 -19.77
C ALA A 10 9.77 15.82 -18.31
N SER A 11 8.51 16.03 -17.93
CA SER A 11 7.98 15.58 -16.64
C SER A 11 8.01 14.06 -16.62
N GLN A 12 8.83 13.47 -15.75
CA GLN A 12 8.82 12.01 -15.55
C GLN A 12 7.53 11.63 -14.82
N ALA A 13 6.70 10.84 -15.47
CA ALA A 13 5.53 10.24 -14.86
C ALA A 13 5.99 9.27 -13.76
N ILE A 14 5.67 9.58 -12.51
CA ILE A 14 5.91 8.67 -11.38
C ILE A 14 4.82 7.62 -11.41
N ALA A 15 5.20 6.34 -11.53
CA ALA A 15 4.25 5.24 -11.47
C ALA A 15 3.71 5.10 -10.05
N ALA A 16 2.39 4.92 -9.92
CA ALA A 16 1.76 4.72 -8.63
C ALA A 16 2.31 3.46 -7.92
N PRO A 17 2.47 3.48 -6.57
CA PRO A 17 2.96 2.33 -5.83
C PRO A 17 2.03 1.13 -5.99
N VAL A 18 2.60 -0.08 -5.93
CA VAL A 18 1.85 -1.34 -6.02
C VAL A 18 2.06 -2.15 -4.75
N ILE A 19 0.99 -2.48 -4.07
CA ILE A 19 0.99 -3.46 -2.98
C ILE A 19 0.73 -4.86 -3.54
N THR A 20 1.54 -5.82 -3.14
CA THR A 20 1.39 -7.25 -3.49
C THR A 20 1.05 -8.01 -2.23
N PHE A 21 -0.02 -8.81 -2.26
CA PHE A 21 -0.39 -9.70 -1.17
C PHE A 21 0.07 -11.13 -1.43
N TYR A 22 0.35 -11.87 -0.34
CA TYR A 22 0.90 -13.22 -0.38
C TYR A 22 0.20 -14.13 0.63
N ARG A 23 -0.12 -15.35 0.20
CA ARG A 23 -0.69 -16.41 1.05
C ARG A 23 0.31 -17.00 2.04
N LYS A 24 1.61 -16.94 1.71
CA LYS A 24 2.72 -17.42 2.55
C LYS A 24 3.91 -16.46 2.40
N GLN A 25 4.86 -16.57 3.31
CA GLN A 25 6.11 -15.85 3.18
C GLN A 25 6.91 -16.35 1.98
N GLY A 26 7.22 -15.48 1.03
CA GLY A 26 8.00 -15.77 -0.18
C GLY A 26 7.33 -15.29 -1.46
N GLU A 27 8.14 -14.85 -2.41
CA GLU A 27 7.69 -14.25 -3.68
C GLU A 27 6.87 -15.19 -4.57
N SER A 28 7.02 -16.51 -4.38
CA SER A 28 6.30 -17.54 -5.16
C SER A 28 4.83 -17.69 -4.76
N TYR A 29 4.39 -17.06 -3.68
CA TYR A 29 3.05 -17.24 -3.12
C TYR A 29 2.17 -15.99 -3.29
N VAL A 30 2.36 -15.27 -4.38
CA VAL A 30 1.54 -14.09 -4.71
C VAL A 30 0.08 -14.50 -4.83
N ASP A 31 -0.79 -13.79 -4.11
CA ASP A 31 -2.24 -13.85 -4.32
C ASP A 31 -2.67 -12.80 -5.34
N CYS A 32 -2.41 -11.53 -5.06
CA CYS A 32 -2.81 -10.44 -5.93
C CYS A 32 -1.87 -9.23 -5.87
N ARG A 33 -2.06 -8.31 -6.82
CA ARG A 33 -1.39 -7.00 -6.86
C ARG A 33 -2.42 -5.89 -7.03
N ILE A 34 -2.29 -4.84 -6.22
CA ILE A 34 -3.20 -3.69 -6.23
C ILE A 34 -2.39 -2.42 -6.39
N THR A 35 -2.72 -1.59 -7.38
CA THR A 35 -2.21 -0.22 -7.47
C THR A 35 -2.78 0.60 -6.32
N MET A 36 -1.90 1.22 -5.53
CA MET A 36 -2.29 1.99 -4.34
C MET A 36 -2.82 3.36 -4.76
N LYS A 37 -4.14 3.46 -4.90
CA LYS A 37 -4.88 4.71 -5.12
C LYS A 37 -5.74 5.01 -3.90
N ASN A 38 -6.02 6.30 -3.64
CA ASN A 38 -6.92 6.68 -2.54
C ASN A 38 -8.29 6.00 -2.68
N GLY A 39 -8.76 5.37 -1.62
CA GLY A 39 -10.01 4.65 -1.60
C GLY A 39 -9.95 3.29 -0.92
N THR A 40 -10.96 2.47 -1.13
CA THR A 40 -11.09 1.13 -0.56
C THR A 40 -11.16 0.07 -1.65
N THR A 41 -10.51 -1.06 -1.39
CA THR A 41 -10.57 -2.26 -2.23
C THR A 41 -11.11 -3.40 -1.40
N ASN A 42 -12.35 -3.81 -1.68
CA ASN A 42 -13.01 -4.93 -1.01
C ASN A 42 -12.67 -6.24 -1.74
N PHE A 43 -12.04 -7.19 -1.06
CA PHE A 43 -11.58 -8.46 -1.69
C PHE A 43 -12.72 -9.42 -2.02
N LYS A 44 -13.87 -9.30 -1.33
CA LYS A 44 -15.06 -10.11 -1.65
C LYS A 44 -15.73 -9.76 -2.98
N HIS A 45 -15.67 -8.48 -3.36
CA HIS A 45 -16.49 -7.95 -4.46
C HIS A 45 -15.64 -7.21 -5.52
N SER A 46 -14.34 -7.22 -5.38
CA SER A 46 -13.47 -6.49 -6.31
C SER A 46 -13.11 -7.35 -7.51
N SER A 47 -12.95 -6.70 -8.65
CA SER A 47 -12.42 -7.31 -9.88
C SER A 47 -10.91 -7.56 -9.84
N ASN A 48 -10.25 -7.33 -8.72
CA ASN A 48 -8.79 -7.35 -8.59
C ASN A 48 -8.18 -8.71 -8.34
N SER A 49 -8.94 -9.78 -8.36
CA SER A 49 -8.49 -11.16 -8.20
C SER A 49 -7.87 -11.50 -6.82
N CYS A 50 -7.97 -10.61 -5.82
CA CYS A 50 -7.51 -10.92 -4.47
C CYS A 50 -8.43 -11.94 -3.81
N SER A 51 -7.84 -12.95 -3.17
CA SER A 51 -8.59 -13.92 -2.38
C SER A 51 -9.02 -13.30 -1.06
N ASN A 52 -10.29 -13.42 -0.73
CA ASN A 52 -10.78 -13.02 0.60
C ASN A 52 -10.33 -14.06 1.64
N ASP A 53 -9.84 -13.60 2.79
CA ASP A 53 -9.46 -14.44 3.93
C ASP A 53 -8.29 -15.40 3.69
N ASP A 54 -7.33 -15.06 2.80
CA ASP A 54 -6.20 -15.96 2.48
C ASP A 54 -4.81 -15.29 2.54
N ASP A 55 -4.74 -13.98 2.79
CA ASP A 55 -3.49 -13.24 2.80
C ASP A 55 -2.87 -13.13 4.20
N TYR A 56 -1.56 -13.36 4.25
CA TYR A 56 -0.74 -13.36 5.48
C TYR A 56 0.37 -12.32 5.44
N TYR A 57 0.82 -11.93 4.24
CA TYR A 57 1.95 -11.02 4.05
C TYR A 57 1.66 -10.05 2.91
N PHE A 58 2.38 -8.95 2.90
CA PHE A 58 2.39 -7.99 1.79
C PHE A 58 3.80 -7.47 1.52
N SER A 59 4.02 -6.93 0.33
CA SER A 59 5.16 -6.08 -0.03
C SER A 59 4.68 -4.87 -0.81
N ILE A 60 5.51 -3.82 -0.92
CA ILE A 60 5.18 -2.65 -1.75
C ILE A 60 6.35 -2.36 -2.67
N SER A 61 6.08 -2.16 -3.96
CA SER A 61 7.02 -1.65 -4.95
C SER A 61 6.68 -0.21 -5.31
N GLY A 62 7.71 0.62 -5.49
CA GLY A 62 7.54 2.03 -5.81
C GLY A 62 6.91 2.85 -4.68
N ALA A 63 7.11 2.44 -3.41
CA ALA A 63 6.54 3.14 -2.26
C ALA A 63 6.98 4.61 -2.24
N GLU A 64 6.04 5.54 -2.17
CA GLU A 64 6.30 6.96 -2.00
C GLU A 64 6.17 7.40 -0.54
N ASP A 65 6.77 8.56 -0.23
CA ASP A 65 6.74 9.11 1.13
C ASP A 65 5.31 9.54 1.51
N GLY A 66 4.91 9.18 2.72
CA GLY A 66 3.67 9.64 3.32
C GLY A 66 2.41 8.91 2.91
N VAL A 67 2.49 7.88 2.06
CA VAL A 67 1.34 7.03 1.74
C VAL A 67 0.89 6.33 3.02
N GLN A 68 -0.39 6.44 3.33
CA GLN A 68 -1.01 5.76 4.47
C GLN A 68 -1.98 4.71 3.96
N PHE A 69 -1.99 3.55 4.61
CA PHE A 69 -2.93 2.48 4.28
C PHE A 69 -3.28 1.64 5.51
N GLY A 70 -4.40 0.94 5.41
CA GLY A 70 -4.84 -0.01 6.41
C GLY A 70 -5.26 -1.33 5.77
N ILE A 71 -4.97 -2.42 6.46
CA ILE A 71 -5.34 -3.79 6.10
C ILE A 71 -6.37 -4.27 7.11
N TYR A 72 -7.52 -4.73 6.63
CA TYR A 72 -8.70 -4.99 7.46
C TYR A 72 -9.23 -6.42 7.25
N ASN A 73 -9.70 -7.04 8.33
CA ASN A 73 -10.53 -8.24 8.27
C ASN A 73 -11.96 -7.93 7.77
N ASN A 74 -12.49 -6.75 8.09
CA ASN A 74 -13.81 -6.35 7.64
C ASN A 74 -13.80 -5.98 6.14
N PRO A 75 -14.69 -6.56 5.29
CA PRO A 75 -14.70 -6.32 3.85
C PRO A 75 -15.07 -4.87 3.45
N ASP A 76 -15.68 -4.10 4.35
CA ASP A 76 -15.98 -2.68 4.14
C ASP A 76 -14.91 -1.77 4.76
N CYS A 77 -13.72 -2.31 5.12
CA CYS A 77 -12.67 -1.59 5.82
C CYS A 77 -13.13 -0.89 7.12
N LYS A 78 -14.11 -1.46 7.83
CA LYS A 78 -14.57 -0.95 9.12
C LYS A 78 -13.67 -1.43 10.26
N GLU A 79 -13.53 -0.60 11.29
CA GLU A 79 -12.65 -0.84 12.44
C GLU A 79 -13.31 -1.65 13.57
N ASN A 80 -14.45 -2.25 13.30
CA ASN A 80 -15.16 -3.11 14.23
C ASN A 80 -14.54 -4.51 14.37
N GLU A 81 -13.73 -4.93 13.40
CA GLU A 81 -12.97 -6.18 13.40
C GLU A 81 -11.46 -5.91 13.43
N SER A 82 -10.63 -6.95 13.33
CA SER A 82 -9.18 -6.84 13.35
C SER A 82 -8.65 -6.01 12.16
N PHE A 83 -7.74 -5.10 12.44
CA PHE A 83 -7.05 -4.31 11.40
C PHE A 83 -5.68 -3.83 11.89
N ALA A 84 -4.87 -3.37 10.95
CA ALA A 84 -3.58 -2.74 11.20
C ALA A 84 -3.35 -1.62 10.18
N THR A 85 -2.74 -0.50 10.61
CA THR A 85 -2.47 0.64 9.75
C THR A 85 -0.97 0.92 9.62
N TYR A 86 -0.60 1.46 8.49
CA TYR A 86 0.78 1.67 8.06
C TYR A 86 0.96 3.06 7.45
N LYS A 87 2.22 3.52 7.46
CA LYS A 87 2.66 4.70 6.73
C LYS A 87 4.02 4.43 6.11
N THR A 88 4.22 4.87 4.87
CA THR A 88 5.54 4.87 4.22
C THR A 88 6.30 6.14 4.59
N GLY A 89 7.59 6.01 4.87
CA GLY A 89 8.47 7.13 5.17
C GLY A 89 9.36 7.53 4.02
N LYS A 90 10.16 8.56 4.24
CA LYS A 90 11.22 8.97 3.32
C LYS A 90 12.24 7.85 3.15
N GLY A 91 12.48 7.45 1.90
CA GLY A 91 13.53 6.51 1.52
C GLY A 91 14.22 6.98 0.25
N ASP A 92 15.29 6.30 -0.11
CA ASP A 92 16.00 6.53 -1.36
C ASP A 92 15.15 6.12 -2.56
N SER A 93 15.56 6.52 -3.76
CA SER A 93 14.80 6.44 -5.03
C SER A 93 14.34 5.04 -5.47
N ASN A 94 14.72 3.98 -4.76
CA ASN A 94 14.31 2.61 -5.06
C ASN A 94 13.52 2.02 -3.88
N ARG A 95 12.31 2.50 -3.71
CA ARG A 95 11.47 2.33 -2.52
C ARG A 95 10.67 1.04 -2.59
N ASN A 96 11.33 -0.07 -2.34
CA ASN A 96 10.65 -1.35 -2.18
C ASN A 96 10.58 -1.72 -0.70
N ILE A 97 9.38 -1.99 -0.23
CA ILE A 97 9.13 -2.56 1.09
C ILE A 97 9.07 -4.07 0.92
N ARG A 98 9.99 -4.76 1.60
CA ARG A 98 10.09 -6.23 1.56
C ARG A 98 8.84 -6.91 2.12
N ILE A 99 8.72 -8.21 1.90
CA ILE A 99 7.61 -9.03 2.39
C ILE A 99 7.50 -8.91 3.92
N THR A 100 6.32 -8.47 4.36
CA THR A 100 5.99 -8.07 5.72
C THR A 100 4.68 -8.74 6.14
N ALA A 101 4.57 -9.16 7.39
CA ALA A 101 3.31 -9.69 7.92
C ALA A 101 2.20 -8.62 7.94
N VAL A 102 0.97 -9.03 7.64
CA VAL A 102 -0.19 -8.11 7.54
C VAL A 102 -0.58 -7.43 8.87
N ASP A 103 -0.02 -7.87 9.97
CA ASP A 103 -0.23 -7.31 11.31
C ASP A 103 1.04 -6.76 11.98
N ALA A 104 2.11 -6.55 11.21
CA ALA A 104 3.42 -6.13 11.72
C ALA A 104 3.41 -4.78 12.47
N SER A 105 2.41 -3.91 12.23
CA SER A 105 2.28 -2.61 12.94
C SER A 105 1.51 -2.70 14.25
N ARG A 106 0.95 -3.85 14.59
CA ARG A 106 0.08 -3.98 15.77
C ARG A 106 0.80 -3.69 17.08
N GLY A 107 0.14 -2.94 17.94
CA GLY A 107 0.67 -2.52 19.25
C GLY A 107 1.85 -1.55 19.16
N LEU A 108 2.24 -1.12 17.97
CA LEU A 108 3.32 -0.16 17.77
C LEU A 108 2.76 1.27 17.70
N PRO A 109 3.39 2.25 18.35
CA PRO A 109 2.95 3.64 18.25
C PRO A 109 3.14 4.18 16.82
N ALA A 110 2.39 5.24 16.49
CA ALA A 110 2.49 5.91 15.20
C ALA A 110 3.94 6.35 14.91
N GLY A 111 4.41 6.09 13.69
CA GLY A 111 5.77 6.44 13.25
C GLY A 111 6.86 5.48 13.71
N HIS A 112 6.54 4.43 14.49
CA HIS A 112 7.53 3.39 14.82
C HIS A 112 7.97 2.67 13.54
N LEU A 113 9.29 2.68 13.28
CA LEU A 113 9.88 2.02 12.12
C LEU A 113 9.77 0.50 12.26
N ILE A 114 9.13 -0.15 11.31
CA ILE A 114 9.03 -1.62 11.24
C ILE A 114 10.28 -2.16 10.52
N HIS A 115 10.49 -1.73 9.30
CA HIS A 115 11.71 -1.97 8.50
C HIS A 115 11.67 -1.16 7.20
N ASP A 116 12.77 -1.08 6.48
CA ASP A 116 12.96 -0.27 5.27
C ASP A 116 12.43 1.16 5.51
N THR A 117 11.39 1.58 4.81
CA THR A 117 10.70 2.86 5.03
C THR A 117 9.28 2.66 5.57
N LEU A 118 8.92 1.45 5.99
CA LEU A 118 7.60 1.13 6.52
C LEU A 118 7.52 1.44 8.01
N MET A 119 6.52 2.23 8.37
CA MET A 119 6.24 2.63 9.75
C MET A 119 4.83 2.22 10.15
N SER A 120 4.62 2.04 11.46
CA SER A 120 3.29 1.89 12.03
C SER A 120 2.46 3.16 11.81
N GLY A 121 1.19 2.98 11.43
CA GLY A 121 0.19 4.04 11.40
C GLY A 121 -0.36 4.40 12.79
N GLY A 122 -0.03 3.61 13.81
CA GLY A 122 -0.44 3.82 15.20
C GLY A 122 -1.91 3.53 15.50
N ARG A 123 -2.62 2.91 14.56
CA ARG A 123 -4.01 2.48 14.74
C ARG A 123 -4.13 1.02 14.38
N ASP A 124 -4.67 0.26 15.29
CA ASP A 124 -4.90 -1.17 15.11
C ASP A 124 -6.02 -1.66 16.04
N LYS A 125 -6.54 -2.83 15.72
CA LYS A 125 -7.39 -3.60 16.61
C LYS A 125 -6.90 -5.04 16.65
N SER A 126 -6.73 -5.56 17.87
CA SER A 126 -6.33 -6.94 18.11
C SER A 126 -7.35 -7.94 17.55
N GLY A 127 -6.92 -9.16 17.29
CA GLY A 127 -7.69 -10.23 16.68
C GLY A 127 -6.94 -10.87 15.54
N GLN A 128 -7.51 -11.85 14.88
CA GLN A 128 -6.87 -12.54 13.76
C GLN A 128 -6.92 -11.67 12.50
N LEU A 129 -5.76 -11.33 11.94
CA LEU A 129 -5.63 -10.66 10.65
C LEU A 129 -4.95 -11.55 9.61
N HIS A 130 -3.99 -12.39 10.03
CA HIS A 130 -3.38 -13.42 9.19
C HIS A 130 -4.42 -14.36 8.62
N GLY A 131 -4.48 -14.48 7.29
CA GLY A 131 -5.46 -15.30 6.59
C GLY A 131 -6.91 -14.81 6.77
N LYS A 132 -7.09 -13.52 7.08
CA LYS A 132 -8.40 -12.88 7.26
C LYS A 132 -8.47 -11.51 6.60
N VAL A 133 -7.55 -11.21 5.70
CA VAL A 133 -7.56 -9.94 4.97
C VAL A 133 -8.74 -9.93 4.00
N SER A 134 -9.59 -8.92 4.13
CA SER A 134 -10.80 -8.76 3.33
C SER A 134 -10.90 -7.38 2.68
N CYS A 135 -10.10 -6.42 3.13
CA CYS A 135 -10.13 -5.05 2.59
C CYS A 135 -8.78 -4.35 2.75
N LEU A 136 -8.40 -3.59 1.71
CA LEU A 136 -7.33 -2.60 1.73
C LEU A 136 -7.94 -1.21 1.63
N LYS A 137 -7.56 -0.30 2.52
CA LYS A 137 -7.89 1.13 2.42
C LYS A 137 -6.61 1.93 2.29
N VAL A 138 -6.55 2.80 1.29
CA VAL A 138 -5.41 3.70 1.04
C VAL A 138 -5.88 5.14 1.15
N TRP A 139 -5.06 5.97 1.82
CA TRP A 139 -5.26 7.42 1.88
C TRP A 139 -3.91 8.13 1.82
N ASN A 140 -3.91 9.37 1.35
CA ASN A 140 -2.69 10.14 1.06
C ASN A 140 -1.75 9.50 0.01
N ALA A 141 -2.28 8.67 -0.91
CA ALA A 141 -1.52 8.26 -2.07
C ALA A 141 -1.31 9.49 -3.00
N PRO A 142 -0.13 9.61 -3.63
CA PRO A 142 0.10 10.64 -4.63
C PRO A 142 -0.89 10.48 -5.80
N LEU A 143 -1.29 11.59 -6.40
CA LEU A 143 -2.10 11.55 -7.62
C LEU A 143 -1.24 10.96 -8.75
N SER A 144 -1.69 9.88 -9.35
CA SER A 144 -1.05 9.36 -10.56
C SER A 144 -1.27 10.33 -11.72
N THR A 145 -0.32 10.40 -12.64
CA THR A 145 -0.46 11.25 -13.84
C THR A 145 -1.67 10.88 -14.71
N GLU A 146 -2.18 9.65 -14.59
CA GLU A 146 -3.41 9.22 -15.25
C GLU A 146 -4.65 9.93 -14.70
N ASP A 147 -4.68 10.24 -13.39
CA ASP A 147 -5.80 10.95 -12.76
C ASP A 147 -5.85 12.44 -13.15
N ASN A 148 -4.68 13.03 -13.55
CA ASN A 148 -4.60 14.41 -14.04
C ASN A 148 -4.99 14.59 -15.51
N ALA A 149 -5.01 13.53 -16.31
CA ALA A 149 -5.39 13.59 -17.73
C ALA A 149 -6.91 13.53 -17.95
N ALA A 150 -7.69 13.27 -16.89
CA ALA A 150 -9.15 13.14 -16.94
C ALA A 150 -9.91 14.39 -16.44
N GLN A 151 -9.21 15.49 -16.12
CA GLN A 151 -9.77 16.82 -15.81
C GLN A 151 -9.51 17.79 -16.95
#